data_bd74488b8469c612c2cd4023dd87588d
#
_entry.id   bd74488b8469c612c2cd4023dd87588d
#
_cell.length_a   1.000
_cell.length_b   1.000
_cell.length_c   1.000
_cell.angle_alpha   90.00
_cell.angle_beta   90.00
_cell.angle_gamma   90.00
#
_symmetry.space_group_name_H-M   'P 1'
#
loop_
_entity.id
_entity.type
_entity.pdbx_description
1 polymer ?
#
loop_
_entity_poly.entity_id
_entity_poly.type
_entity_poly.pdbx_seq_one_letter_code
_entity_poly.pdbx_strand_id
1 'polypeptide(L)'
;RRSSDLDEAKGFEKDAAKIKDCFNARFLTVKKGTSPVQTPHVLYPDSIFYGNNTVTANILPLAFDMVPEAYREEVEKNVITGIITRNKGHISSGVIGMNWMMRELTRMGRGDVAFLLASNKTYPSYGYMIEKGATAIWELWNGDTANRWMNSCNHVMILGDLLTWYFRDLAGFNPAQPAYKQIILKPDFSIQELSYVKASHNTLYGKMISNWKKTLTHLEWDITVPCNTTALVYLPTLDEKAVK
;
A
#
# COMPACT_ATOMS: atom_id res chain seq x y z
N ARG A 1 -20.28 25.43 12.28
CA ARG A 1 -18.80 25.58 12.45
C ARG A 1 -18.53 27.01 12.87
N ARG A 2 -17.75 27.22 13.92
CA ARG A 2 -17.35 28.57 14.38
C ARG A 2 -16.29 29.12 13.40
N SER A 3 -16.25 30.45 13.21
CA SER A 3 -15.22 31.08 12.37
C SER A 3 -13.79 30.78 12.87
N SER A 4 -13.62 30.64 14.21
CA SER A 4 -12.37 30.23 14.83
C SER A 4 -11.83 28.88 14.33
N ASP A 5 -12.73 27.91 14.05
CA ASP A 5 -12.34 26.59 13.57
C ASP A 5 -11.77 26.64 12.14
N LEU A 6 -12.26 27.60 11.33
CA LEU A 6 -11.76 27.82 9.97
C LEU A 6 -10.40 28.52 9.96
N ASP A 7 -10.17 29.44 10.87
CA ASP A 7 -8.88 30.15 10.98
C ASP A 7 -7.80 29.21 11.51
N GLU A 8 -8.15 28.35 12.47
CA GLU A 8 -7.26 27.30 12.97
C GLU A 8 -6.93 26.28 11.87
N ALA A 9 -7.93 25.83 11.08
CA ALA A 9 -7.72 24.94 9.95
C ALA A 9 -6.76 25.52 8.90
N LYS A 10 -6.90 26.81 8.55
CA LYS A 10 -5.97 27.50 7.66
C LYS A 10 -4.55 27.60 8.24
N GLY A 11 -4.44 27.75 9.58
CA GLY A 11 -3.15 27.69 10.28
C GLY A 11 -2.46 26.35 10.07
N PHE A 12 -3.18 25.24 10.28
CA PHE A 12 -2.65 23.89 10.06
C PHE A 12 -2.29 23.61 8.60
N GLU A 13 -3.09 24.08 7.63
CA GLU A 13 -2.76 23.96 6.20
C GLU A 13 -1.43 24.66 5.86
N LYS A 14 -1.22 25.86 6.41
CA LYS A 14 0.03 26.61 6.23
C LYS A 14 1.24 25.91 6.88
N ASP A 15 1.05 25.35 8.06
CA ASP A 15 2.10 24.61 8.75
C ASP A 15 2.42 23.31 8.01
N ALA A 16 1.42 22.59 7.51
CA ALA A 16 1.61 21.39 6.68
C ALA A 16 2.40 21.69 5.40
N ALA A 17 2.09 22.79 4.70
CA ALA A 17 2.84 23.22 3.53
C ALA A 17 4.30 23.53 3.86
N LYS A 18 4.54 24.29 4.95
CA LYS A 18 5.90 24.60 5.43
C LYS A 18 6.69 23.35 5.82
N ILE A 19 6.04 22.39 6.49
CA ILE A 19 6.67 21.11 6.85
C ILE A 19 7.05 20.34 5.58
N LYS A 20 6.17 20.29 4.58
CA LYS A 20 6.43 19.65 3.29
C LYS A 20 7.66 20.26 2.59
N ASP A 21 7.75 21.60 2.54
CA ASP A 21 8.87 22.30 1.93
C ASP A 21 10.19 22.02 2.68
N CYS A 22 10.19 22.14 4.00
CA CYS A 22 11.37 21.84 4.83
C CYS A 22 11.81 20.37 4.70
N PHE A 23 10.85 19.43 4.65
CA PHE A 23 11.12 18.02 4.49
C PHE A 23 11.79 17.75 3.14
N ASN A 24 11.25 18.29 2.06
CA ASN A 24 11.83 18.13 0.72
C ASN A 24 13.20 18.78 0.62
N ALA A 25 13.38 19.99 1.15
CA ALA A 25 14.69 20.65 1.17
C ALA A 25 15.78 19.83 1.88
N ARG A 26 15.39 19.03 2.89
CA ARG A 26 16.34 18.25 3.69
C ARG A 26 16.55 16.83 3.16
N PHE A 27 15.52 16.15 2.66
CA PHE A 27 15.56 14.70 2.42
C PHE A 27 15.43 14.32 0.95
N LEU A 28 14.90 15.19 0.08
CA LEU A 28 14.80 14.90 -1.34
C LEU A 28 16.15 15.17 -2.00
N THR A 29 16.67 14.15 -2.65
CA THR A 29 17.86 14.25 -3.50
C THR A 29 17.43 14.27 -4.95
N VAL A 30 17.85 15.32 -5.68
CA VAL A 30 17.67 15.45 -7.12
C VAL A 30 19.07 15.49 -7.73
N LYS A 31 19.51 14.37 -8.33
CA LYS A 31 20.79 14.31 -9.04
C LYS A 31 20.53 14.32 -10.54
N LYS A 32 21.12 15.32 -11.22
CA LYS A 32 21.18 15.37 -12.67
C LYS A 32 22.67 15.26 -13.07
N GLY A 33 23.02 14.21 -13.86
CA GLY A 33 24.33 14.10 -14.47
C GLY A 33 25.19 12.90 -14.07
N THR A 34 26.23 12.68 -14.79
CA THR A 34 26.97 11.48 -15.14
C THR A 34 28.00 10.97 -14.12
N SER A 35 27.93 11.30 -12.86
CA SER A 35 28.87 10.73 -11.87
C SER A 35 28.19 9.72 -10.95
N PRO A 36 28.58 8.44 -11.00
CA PRO A 36 28.13 7.48 -10.04
C PRO A 36 28.72 7.83 -8.66
N VAL A 37 27.88 8.31 -7.75
CA VAL A 37 28.30 8.35 -6.34
C VAL A 37 28.28 6.91 -5.85
N GLN A 38 29.44 6.29 -5.82
CA GLN A 38 29.67 5.00 -5.20
C GLN A 38 29.58 5.16 -3.67
N THR A 39 28.38 5.10 -3.14
CA THR A 39 28.20 4.60 -1.79
C THR A 39 27.66 3.18 -1.92
N PRO A 40 27.97 2.25 -1.00
CA PRO A 40 27.55 0.83 -1.12
C PRO A 40 26.06 0.60 -1.26
N HIS A 41 25.26 1.64 -1.17
CA HIS A 41 23.79 1.59 -1.14
C HIS A 41 23.10 2.51 -2.15
N VAL A 42 23.82 3.25 -3.03
CA VAL A 42 23.25 4.15 -4.02
C VAL A 42 23.73 3.76 -5.41
N LEU A 43 22.86 3.19 -6.22
CA LEU A 43 23.23 2.49 -7.45
C LEU A 43 22.88 3.19 -8.77
N TYR A 44 22.41 4.46 -8.77
CA TYR A 44 21.95 5.05 -10.04
C TYR A 44 22.52 6.45 -10.30
N PRO A 45 23.04 6.70 -11.54
CA PRO A 45 23.66 7.98 -11.92
C PRO A 45 22.67 9.15 -12.00
N ASP A 46 21.43 8.88 -12.43
CA ASP A 46 20.36 9.87 -12.50
C ASP A 46 19.18 9.37 -11.66
N SER A 47 19.03 9.87 -10.43
CA SER A 47 17.92 9.43 -9.61
C SER A 47 17.41 10.52 -8.68
N ILE A 48 16.10 10.58 -8.56
CA ILE A 48 15.37 11.39 -7.62
C ILE A 48 14.86 10.45 -6.53
N PHE A 49 15.31 10.67 -5.30
CA PHE A 49 14.99 9.76 -4.19
C PHE A 49 15.04 10.47 -2.84
N TYR A 50 14.50 9.84 -1.83
CA TYR A 50 14.56 10.32 -0.45
C TYR A 50 15.60 9.58 0.38
N GLY A 51 16.27 10.35 1.26
CA GLY A 51 17.21 9.86 2.26
C GLY A 51 18.31 8.99 1.64
N ASN A 52 18.37 7.72 2.05
CA ASN A 52 19.35 6.73 1.58
C ASN A 52 18.84 5.83 0.44
N ASN A 53 17.75 6.22 -0.22
CA ASN A 53 17.13 5.49 -1.32
C ASN A 53 16.67 4.06 -0.97
N THR A 54 16.33 3.78 0.27
CA THR A 54 15.65 2.52 0.63
C THR A 54 14.20 2.56 0.18
N VAL A 55 13.56 1.38 0.07
CA VAL A 55 12.13 1.29 -0.23
C VAL A 55 11.32 2.08 0.78
N THR A 56 11.60 1.95 2.09
CA THR A 56 10.93 2.69 3.15
C THR A 56 11.11 4.21 3.02
N ALA A 57 12.33 4.67 2.71
CA ALA A 57 12.62 6.11 2.58
C ALA A 57 11.85 6.77 1.43
N ASN A 58 11.53 6.02 0.37
CA ASN A 58 10.76 6.51 -0.77
C ASN A 58 9.25 6.30 -0.62
N ILE A 59 8.79 5.19 -0.01
CA ILE A 59 7.37 4.89 0.11
C ILE A 59 6.65 5.83 1.08
N LEU A 60 7.30 6.23 2.17
CA LEU A 60 6.68 7.12 3.16
C LEU A 60 6.34 8.50 2.60
N PRO A 61 7.23 9.22 1.92
CA PRO A 61 6.89 10.49 1.30
C PRO A 61 5.76 10.38 0.26
N LEU A 62 5.67 9.27 -0.47
CA LEU A 62 4.57 8.99 -1.39
C LEU A 62 3.26 8.83 -0.62
N ALA A 63 3.24 7.99 0.42
CA ALA A 63 2.07 7.69 1.23
C ALA A 63 1.51 8.93 1.95
N PHE A 64 2.35 9.89 2.30
CA PHE A 64 1.97 11.15 2.96
C PHE A 64 1.82 12.34 1.99
N ASP A 65 1.81 12.10 0.68
CA ASP A 65 1.71 13.13 -0.36
C ASP A 65 2.75 14.27 -0.22
N MET A 66 3.94 13.91 0.30
CA MET A 66 5.04 14.85 0.49
C MET A 66 5.83 15.10 -0.79
N VAL A 67 5.81 14.16 -1.74
CA VAL A 67 6.57 14.23 -2.99
C VAL A 67 6.02 15.34 -3.89
N PRO A 68 6.86 16.28 -4.39
CA PRO A 68 6.45 17.21 -5.42
C PRO A 68 6.04 16.46 -6.70
N GLU A 69 4.96 16.91 -7.35
CA GLU A 69 4.39 16.24 -8.53
C GLU A 69 5.43 16.01 -9.64
N ALA A 70 6.31 16.98 -9.86
CA ALA A 70 7.36 16.90 -10.87
C ALA A 70 8.37 15.74 -10.67
N TYR A 71 8.38 15.13 -9.48
CA TYR A 71 9.33 14.07 -9.12
C TYR A 71 8.65 12.76 -8.73
N ARG A 72 7.32 12.72 -8.78
CA ARG A 72 6.53 11.59 -8.30
C ARG A 72 6.86 10.30 -9.05
N GLU A 73 6.87 10.35 -10.37
CA GLU A 73 7.12 9.19 -11.23
C GLU A 73 8.49 8.55 -10.96
N GLU A 74 9.53 9.36 -10.77
CA GLU A 74 10.88 8.86 -10.51
C GLU A 74 11.00 8.24 -9.11
N VAL A 75 10.34 8.83 -8.11
CA VAL A 75 10.30 8.25 -6.76
C VAL A 75 9.55 6.94 -6.75
N GLU A 76 8.40 6.85 -7.43
CA GLU A 76 7.64 5.61 -7.63
C GLU A 76 8.50 4.54 -8.33
N LYS A 77 9.19 4.90 -9.40
CA LYS A 77 10.14 4.02 -10.09
C LYS A 77 11.24 3.52 -9.17
N ASN A 78 11.77 4.36 -8.27
CA ASN A 78 12.77 3.95 -7.30
C ASN A 78 12.24 2.95 -6.28
N VAL A 79 10.97 3.08 -5.83
CA VAL A 79 10.30 2.09 -4.99
C VAL A 79 10.24 0.74 -5.72
N ILE A 80 9.72 0.73 -6.95
CA ILE A 80 9.56 -0.49 -7.74
C ILE A 80 10.91 -1.15 -8.03
N THR A 81 11.90 -0.37 -8.47
CA THR A 81 13.26 -0.85 -8.70
C THR A 81 13.88 -1.39 -7.41
N GLY A 82 13.62 -0.72 -6.28
CA GLY A 82 14.02 -1.17 -4.95
C GLY A 82 13.48 -2.56 -4.62
N ILE A 83 12.21 -2.79 -4.86
CA ILE A 83 11.56 -4.07 -4.57
C ILE A 83 12.01 -5.13 -5.58
N ILE A 84 11.83 -4.90 -6.87
CA ILE A 84 11.99 -5.92 -7.90
C ILE A 84 13.47 -6.24 -8.16
N THR A 85 14.30 -5.20 -8.33
CA THR A 85 15.70 -5.39 -8.78
C THR A 85 16.63 -5.57 -7.59
N ARG A 86 16.63 -4.63 -6.64
CA ARG A 86 17.58 -4.65 -5.51
C ARG A 86 17.25 -5.75 -4.50
N ASN A 87 15.97 -5.91 -4.17
CA ASN A 87 15.51 -6.90 -3.20
C ASN A 87 14.89 -8.15 -3.84
N LYS A 88 14.98 -8.29 -5.17
CA LYS A 88 14.57 -9.51 -5.92
C LYS A 88 13.14 -9.96 -5.59
N GLY A 89 12.21 -9.01 -5.47
CA GLY A 89 10.81 -9.29 -5.14
C GLY A 89 10.57 -9.64 -3.67
N HIS A 90 11.47 -9.28 -2.77
CA HIS A 90 11.31 -9.54 -1.33
C HIS A 90 11.08 -8.27 -0.52
N ILE A 91 10.51 -8.45 0.66
CA ILE A 91 10.29 -7.37 1.62
C ILE A 91 11.64 -6.92 2.19
N SER A 92 11.90 -5.61 2.15
CA SER A 92 13.09 -4.99 2.74
C SER A 92 12.76 -3.90 3.77
N SER A 93 11.50 -3.85 4.16
CA SER A 93 10.98 -2.87 5.11
C SER A 93 10.59 -3.54 6.43
N GLY A 94 10.77 -2.82 7.52
CA GLY A 94 10.23 -3.18 8.82
C GLY A 94 8.85 -2.55 9.07
N VAL A 95 8.42 -2.52 10.34
CA VAL A 95 7.10 -2.05 10.80
C VAL A 95 6.68 -0.74 10.14
N ILE A 96 7.55 0.26 10.13
CA ILE A 96 7.21 1.61 9.63
C ILE A 96 6.85 1.58 8.13
N GLY A 97 7.68 0.94 7.30
CA GLY A 97 7.44 0.89 5.86
C GLY A 97 6.29 -0.03 5.48
N MET A 98 6.12 -1.15 6.19
CA MET A 98 5.06 -2.11 5.90
C MET A 98 3.65 -1.58 6.19
N ASN A 99 3.51 -0.59 7.07
CA ASN A 99 2.20 0.04 7.33
C ASN A 99 1.62 0.82 6.14
N TRP A 100 2.43 1.07 5.10
CA TRP A 100 2.02 1.86 3.93
C TRP A 100 2.26 1.15 2.59
N MET A 101 2.99 0.04 2.63
CA MET A 101 3.57 -0.60 1.45
C MET A 101 2.51 -1.07 0.45
N MET A 102 1.56 -1.89 0.89
CA MET A 102 0.63 -2.57 -0.01
C MET A 102 -0.35 -1.60 -0.67
N ARG A 103 -0.95 -0.71 0.12
CA ARG A 103 -1.89 0.31 -0.37
C ARG A 103 -1.21 1.31 -1.29
N GLU A 104 0.01 1.72 -0.95
CA GLU A 104 0.73 2.68 -1.78
C GLU A 104 1.15 2.07 -3.12
N LEU A 105 1.60 0.83 -3.14
CA LEU A 105 1.86 0.09 -4.39
C LEU A 105 0.59 0.00 -5.25
N THR A 106 -0.55 -0.30 -4.65
CA THR A 106 -1.83 -0.33 -5.37
C THR A 106 -2.23 1.06 -5.89
N ARG A 107 -2.02 2.13 -5.09
CA ARG A 107 -2.26 3.52 -5.51
C ARG A 107 -1.39 3.95 -6.70
N MET A 108 -0.17 3.43 -6.78
CA MET A 108 0.75 3.61 -7.91
C MET A 108 0.36 2.75 -9.14
N GLY A 109 -0.74 1.99 -9.09
CA GLY A 109 -1.12 1.04 -10.14
C GLY A 109 -0.25 -0.21 -10.21
N ARG A 110 0.46 -0.53 -9.12
CA ARG A 110 1.37 -1.68 -9.01
C ARG A 110 0.86 -2.72 -8.00
N GLY A 111 -0.44 -3.03 -8.08
CA GLY A 111 -1.06 -4.12 -7.34
C GLY A 111 -0.37 -5.48 -7.59
N ASP A 112 0.20 -5.67 -8.78
CA ASP A 112 1.06 -6.81 -9.13
C ASP A 112 2.24 -6.98 -8.16
N VAL A 113 2.92 -5.88 -7.84
CA VAL A 113 4.07 -5.88 -6.92
C VAL A 113 3.60 -6.09 -5.47
N ALA A 114 2.48 -5.49 -5.07
CA ALA A 114 1.88 -5.74 -3.77
C ALA A 114 1.53 -7.23 -3.61
N PHE A 115 0.92 -7.83 -4.62
CA PHE A 115 0.58 -9.26 -4.64
C PHE A 115 1.84 -10.14 -4.59
N LEU A 116 2.88 -9.80 -5.34
CA LEU A 116 4.17 -10.49 -5.28
C LEU A 116 4.73 -10.52 -3.85
N LEU A 117 4.76 -9.37 -3.16
CA LEU A 117 5.24 -9.30 -1.78
C LEU A 117 4.38 -10.10 -0.81
N ALA A 118 3.04 -10.09 -0.99
CA ALA A 118 2.10 -10.80 -0.15
C ALA A 118 2.16 -12.32 -0.33
N SER A 119 2.43 -12.80 -1.56
CA SER A 119 2.39 -14.22 -1.94
C SER A 119 3.76 -14.91 -1.92
N ASN A 120 4.87 -14.16 -1.79
CA ASN A 120 6.22 -14.72 -1.76
C ASN A 120 6.40 -15.66 -0.55
N LYS A 121 7.02 -16.82 -0.78
CA LYS A 121 7.27 -17.85 0.23
C LYS A 121 8.73 -17.96 0.67
N THR A 122 9.62 -17.22 0.02
CA THR A 122 11.04 -17.24 0.33
C THR A 122 11.43 -16.05 1.21
N TYR A 123 12.50 -16.18 1.97
CA TYR A 123 13.00 -15.15 2.89
C TYR A 123 13.47 -13.88 2.15
N PRO A 124 13.13 -12.70 2.69
CA PRO A 124 12.18 -12.38 3.75
C PRO A 124 10.75 -12.15 3.21
N SER A 125 9.76 -12.81 3.79
CA SER A 125 8.34 -12.68 3.42
C SER A 125 7.39 -13.24 4.49
N TYR A 126 6.10 -12.92 4.41
CA TYR A 126 5.06 -13.53 5.24
C TYR A 126 4.93 -15.03 4.97
N GLY A 127 5.01 -15.45 3.70
CA GLY A 127 4.95 -16.86 3.33
C GLY A 127 6.13 -17.66 3.89
N TYR A 128 7.32 -17.08 3.99
CA TYR A 128 8.45 -17.69 4.69
C TYR A 128 8.12 -17.99 6.16
N MET A 129 7.52 -17.03 6.88
CA MET A 129 7.09 -17.26 8.26
C MET A 129 6.14 -18.47 8.36
N ILE A 130 5.17 -18.56 7.45
CA ILE A 130 4.20 -19.66 7.39
C ILE A 130 4.91 -21.00 7.11
N GLU A 131 5.79 -21.06 6.12
CA GLU A 131 6.56 -22.27 5.77
C GLU A 131 7.48 -22.74 6.93
N LYS A 132 7.89 -21.80 7.80
CA LYS A 132 8.65 -22.09 9.02
C LYS A 132 7.78 -22.40 10.25
N GLY A 133 6.46 -22.54 10.05
CA GLY A 133 5.53 -22.94 11.11
C GLY A 133 5.11 -21.81 12.04
N ALA A 134 5.20 -20.55 11.61
CA ALA A 134 4.69 -19.43 12.39
C ALA A 134 3.16 -19.55 12.56
N THR A 135 2.69 -19.42 13.79
CA THR A 135 1.27 -19.34 14.14
C THR A 135 0.80 -17.90 14.38
N ALA A 136 1.74 -16.98 14.44
CA ALA A 136 1.52 -15.54 14.52
C ALA A 136 2.62 -14.82 13.74
N ILE A 137 2.44 -13.52 13.50
CA ILE A 137 3.46 -12.70 12.82
C ILE A 137 4.65 -12.48 13.76
N TRP A 138 5.84 -12.78 13.29
CA TRP A 138 7.08 -12.51 14.02
C TRP A 138 7.53 -11.05 13.87
N GLU A 139 8.28 -10.56 14.85
CA GLU A 139 8.89 -9.23 14.82
C GLU A 139 9.95 -9.09 13.74
N LEU A 140 10.78 -10.13 13.60
CA LEU A 140 11.83 -10.21 12.59
C LEU A 140 11.46 -11.21 11.51
N TRP A 141 11.81 -10.93 10.26
CA TRP A 141 11.53 -11.81 9.13
C TRP A 141 12.17 -13.19 9.28
N ASN A 142 13.26 -13.31 10.03
CA ASN A 142 13.94 -14.56 10.37
C ASN A 142 13.67 -15.03 11.80
N GLY A 143 12.46 -14.90 12.29
CA GLY A 143 12.10 -15.24 13.67
C GLY A 143 12.39 -16.67 14.07
N ASP A 144 12.50 -17.61 13.10
CA ASP A 144 12.92 -19.00 13.30
C ASP A 144 14.39 -19.15 13.72
N THR A 145 15.26 -18.23 13.29
CA THR A 145 16.70 -18.23 13.56
C THR A 145 17.16 -17.06 14.43
N ALA A 146 16.29 -16.10 14.68
CA ALA A 146 16.60 -14.93 15.49
C ALA A 146 16.78 -15.30 16.99
N ASN A 147 17.54 -14.46 17.69
CA ASN A 147 17.69 -14.61 19.14
C ASN A 147 16.33 -14.41 19.83
N ARG A 148 15.84 -15.45 20.51
CA ARG A 148 14.52 -15.45 21.18
C ARG A 148 14.38 -14.39 22.28
N TRP A 149 15.47 -13.90 22.85
CA TRP A 149 15.46 -12.85 23.85
C TRP A 149 15.33 -11.44 23.23
N MET A 150 15.57 -11.33 21.92
CA MET A 150 15.58 -10.08 21.17
C MET A 150 14.51 -10.06 20.05
N ASN A 151 13.57 -11.01 20.05
CA ASN A 151 12.58 -11.16 19.01
C ASN A 151 11.25 -11.68 19.55
N SER A 152 10.18 -10.96 19.30
CA SER A 152 8.82 -11.40 19.59
C SER A 152 8.30 -12.34 18.49
N CYS A 153 7.74 -13.48 18.90
CA CYS A 153 7.04 -14.37 17.97
C CYS A 153 5.55 -14.05 17.82
N ASN A 154 5.08 -12.93 18.38
CA ASN A 154 3.71 -12.42 18.24
C ASN A 154 3.75 -10.89 18.15
N HIS A 155 4.09 -10.38 16.97
CA HIS A 155 4.32 -8.96 16.75
C HIS A 155 3.41 -8.45 15.63
N VAL A 156 2.12 -8.28 15.95
CA VAL A 156 1.08 -7.92 14.99
C VAL A 156 1.38 -6.66 14.17
N MET A 157 2.19 -5.75 14.68
CA MET A 157 2.54 -4.49 14.00
C MET A 157 3.27 -4.70 12.68
N ILE A 158 4.01 -5.80 12.50
CA ILE A 158 4.68 -6.11 11.23
C ILE A 158 3.72 -6.67 10.17
N LEU A 159 2.49 -7.05 10.56
CA LEU A 159 1.41 -7.31 9.60
C LEU A 159 1.15 -6.06 8.75
N GLY A 160 1.31 -4.90 9.37
CA GLY A 160 1.26 -3.61 8.71
C GLY A 160 -0.06 -3.41 7.98
N ASP A 161 0.08 -3.18 6.70
CA ASP A 161 -0.99 -2.83 5.78
C ASP A 161 -1.70 -4.04 5.14
N LEU A 162 -1.15 -5.24 5.30
CA LEU A 162 -1.59 -6.43 4.55
C LEU A 162 -3.09 -6.71 4.70
N LEU A 163 -3.61 -6.70 5.93
CA LEU A 163 -5.03 -6.95 6.19
C LEU A 163 -5.91 -5.80 5.65
N THR A 164 -5.46 -4.56 5.84
CA THR A 164 -6.14 -3.38 5.29
C THR A 164 -6.21 -3.45 3.77
N TRP A 165 -5.12 -3.84 3.13
CA TRP A 165 -5.03 -4.02 1.68
C TRP A 165 -5.99 -5.12 1.19
N TYR A 166 -6.10 -6.26 1.89
CA TYR A 166 -7.06 -7.30 1.53
C TYR A 166 -8.50 -6.78 1.49
N PHE A 167 -8.90 -5.97 2.48
CA PHE A 167 -10.26 -5.45 2.55
C PHE A 167 -10.50 -4.23 1.67
N ARG A 168 -9.58 -3.28 1.63
CA ARG A 168 -9.77 -2.02 0.92
C ARG A 168 -9.47 -2.12 -0.56
N ASP A 169 -8.42 -2.84 -0.92
CA ASP A 169 -7.94 -2.87 -2.30
C ASP A 169 -8.36 -4.14 -3.02
N LEU A 170 -8.22 -5.34 -2.41
CA LEU A 170 -8.63 -6.57 -3.09
C LEU A 170 -10.15 -6.79 -3.06
N ALA A 171 -10.79 -6.58 -1.91
CA ALA A 171 -12.25 -6.68 -1.79
C ALA A 171 -12.97 -5.38 -2.19
N GLY A 172 -12.27 -4.25 -2.17
CA GLY A 172 -12.80 -2.96 -2.57
C GLY A 172 -13.62 -2.23 -1.51
N PHE A 173 -13.59 -2.62 -0.24
CA PHE A 173 -14.39 -2.02 0.83
C PHE A 173 -13.78 -0.70 1.31
N ASN A 174 -14.26 0.43 0.84
CA ASN A 174 -13.82 1.74 1.27
C ASN A 174 -14.97 2.55 1.87
N PRO A 175 -14.82 3.12 3.08
CA PRO A 175 -15.83 3.98 3.67
C PRO A 175 -15.83 5.36 3.00
N ALA A 176 -16.94 5.77 2.39
CA ALA A 176 -17.16 7.13 1.93
C ALA A 176 -17.74 8.02 3.04
N GLN A 177 -18.43 7.40 4.01
CA GLN A 177 -18.91 8.05 5.23
C GLN A 177 -18.61 7.17 6.45
N PRO A 178 -18.57 7.74 7.67
CA PRO A 178 -18.32 6.99 8.89
C PRO A 178 -19.22 5.74 9.02
N ALA A 179 -18.66 4.68 9.59
CA ALA A 179 -19.31 3.41 9.82
C ALA A 179 -19.86 2.71 8.56
N TYR A 180 -19.37 3.04 7.36
CA TYR A 180 -19.88 2.52 6.08
C TYR A 180 -21.34 2.92 5.79
N LYS A 181 -21.80 4.09 6.26
CA LYS A 181 -23.11 4.63 5.88
C LYS A 181 -23.23 4.81 4.37
N GLN A 182 -22.14 5.24 3.75
CA GLN A 182 -21.93 5.22 2.33
C GLN A 182 -20.63 4.45 2.02
N ILE A 183 -20.70 3.52 1.08
CA ILE A 183 -19.65 2.57 0.74
C ILE A 183 -19.11 2.93 -0.64
N ILE A 184 -17.79 2.88 -0.83
CA ILE A 184 -17.18 2.79 -2.16
C ILE A 184 -16.73 1.34 -2.34
N LEU A 185 -17.21 0.70 -3.41
CA LEU A 185 -16.77 -0.62 -3.84
C LEU A 185 -15.88 -0.46 -5.07
N LYS A 186 -14.57 -0.62 -4.85
CA LYS A 186 -13.55 -0.43 -5.89
C LYS A 186 -12.41 -1.43 -5.72
N PRO A 187 -12.62 -2.72 -6.06
CA PRO A 187 -11.53 -3.70 -6.05
C PRO A 187 -10.47 -3.41 -7.10
N ASP A 188 -9.24 -3.80 -6.83
CA ASP A 188 -8.17 -3.84 -7.82
C ASP A 188 -8.24 -5.14 -8.63
N PHE A 189 -8.87 -5.08 -9.79
CA PHE A 189 -8.97 -6.21 -10.72
C PHE A 189 -7.73 -6.37 -11.61
N SER A 190 -6.73 -5.51 -11.51
CA SER A 190 -5.57 -5.48 -12.42
C SER A 190 -4.57 -6.60 -12.16
N ILE A 191 -4.57 -7.20 -10.97
CA ILE A 191 -3.63 -8.24 -10.56
C ILE A 191 -3.92 -9.52 -11.35
N GLN A 192 -3.03 -9.89 -12.28
CA GLN A 192 -3.27 -10.99 -13.21
C GLN A 192 -3.31 -12.37 -12.51
N GLU A 193 -2.45 -12.56 -11.53
CA GLU A 193 -2.31 -13.81 -10.78
C GLU A 193 -3.48 -14.08 -9.82
N LEU A 194 -4.28 -13.06 -9.52
CA LEU A 194 -5.43 -13.16 -8.62
C LEU A 194 -6.71 -13.34 -9.43
N SER A 195 -7.29 -14.53 -9.39
CA SER A 195 -8.48 -14.89 -10.16
C SER A 195 -9.80 -14.69 -9.42
N TYR A 196 -9.80 -14.64 -8.10
CA TYR A 196 -11.01 -14.39 -7.30
C TYR A 196 -10.68 -13.81 -5.93
N VAL A 197 -11.66 -13.11 -5.36
CA VAL A 197 -11.68 -12.69 -3.95
C VAL A 197 -13.06 -12.97 -3.37
N LYS A 198 -13.11 -13.46 -2.15
CA LYS A 198 -14.34 -13.60 -1.36
C LYS A 198 -14.16 -12.89 -0.05
N ALA A 199 -14.92 -11.84 0.16
CA ALA A 199 -14.81 -11.02 1.38
C ALA A 199 -16.17 -10.61 1.91
N SER A 200 -16.28 -10.56 3.24
CA SER A 200 -17.43 -9.98 3.91
C SER A 200 -17.00 -9.23 5.16
N HIS A 201 -17.75 -8.19 5.50
CA HIS A 201 -17.51 -7.41 6.71
C HIS A 201 -18.85 -7.05 7.37
N ASN A 202 -18.92 -7.16 8.71
CA ASN A 202 -20.08 -6.77 9.47
C ASN A 202 -19.98 -5.30 9.86
N THR A 203 -20.87 -4.47 9.35
CA THR A 203 -20.98 -3.06 9.69
C THR A 203 -22.07 -2.87 10.76
N LEU A 204 -22.22 -1.64 11.26
CA LEU A 204 -23.35 -1.29 12.15
C LEU A 204 -24.71 -1.44 11.46
N TYR A 205 -24.76 -1.46 10.13
CA TYR A 205 -25.99 -1.55 9.33
C TYR A 205 -26.28 -2.98 8.85
N GLY A 206 -25.36 -3.90 9.08
CA GLY A 206 -25.46 -5.29 8.63
C GLY A 206 -24.24 -5.75 7.85
N LYS A 207 -24.33 -6.95 7.31
CA LYS A 207 -23.24 -7.60 6.58
C LYS A 207 -23.13 -7.04 5.16
N MET A 208 -21.94 -6.59 4.78
CA MET A 208 -21.59 -6.31 3.38
C MET A 208 -20.75 -7.44 2.81
N ILE A 209 -20.91 -7.70 1.50
CA ILE A 209 -20.21 -8.77 0.77
C ILE A 209 -19.64 -8.19 -0.53
N SER A 210 -18.43 -8.60 -0.87
CA SER A 210 -17.81 -8.39 -2.17
C SER A 210 -17.09 -9.68 -2.57
N ASN A 211 -17.71 -10.44 -3.47
CA ASN A 211 -17.15 -11.68 -4.00
C ASN A 211 -17.01 -11.52 -5.50
N TRP A 212 -15.80 -11.48 -5.99
CA TRP A 212 -15.55 -11.40 -7.41
C TRP A 212 -14.69 -12.55 -7.92
N LYS A 213 -14.91 -12.90 -9.18
CA LYS A 213 -14.14 -13.89 -9.93
C LYS A 213 -13.96 -13.40 -11.36
N LYS A 214 -12.73 -13.42 -11.85
CA LYS A 214 -12.43 -13.10 -13.24
C LYS A 214 -11.99 -14.34 -14.02
N THR A 215 -12.41 -14.38 -15.26
CA THR A 215 -11.98 -15.32 -16.27
C THR A 215 -11.29 -14.59 -17.41
N LEU A 216 -10.91 -15.28 -18.46
CA LEU A 216 -10.32 -14.66 -19.65
C LEU A 216 -11.28 -13.70 -20.37
N THR A 217 -12.60 -13.88 -20.22
CA THR A 217 -13.61 -13.18 -21.01
C THR A 217 -14.57 -12.31 -20.21
N HIS A 218 -14.70 -12.52 -18.91
CA HIS A 218 -15.66 -11.79 -18.09
C HIS A 218 -15.26 -11.72 -16.62
N LEU A 219 -15.85 -10.78 -15.93
CA LEU A 219 -15.81 -10.59 -14.49
C LEU A 219 -17.21 -10.85 -13.92
N GLU A 220 -17.31 -11.75 -12.94
CA GLU A 220 -18.48 -11.94 -12.09
C GLU A 220 -18.24 -11.27 -10.75
N TRP A 221 -19.20 -10.48 -10.27
CA TRP A 221 -19.05 -9.80 -9.01
C TRP A 221 -20.36 -9.75 -8.21
N ASP A 222 -20.43 -10.54 -7.13
CA ASP A 222 -21.56 -10.58 -6.21
C ASP A 222 -21.36 -9.55 -5.11
N ILE A 223 -22.32 -8.64 -4.99
CA ILE A 223 -22.29 -7.54 -4.02
C ILE A 223 -23.50 -7.63 -3.10
N THR A 224 -23.27 -7.49 -1.80
CA THR A 224 -24.33 -7.23 -0.83
C THR A 224 -24.11 -5.89 -0.14
N VAL A 225 -25.10 -5.01 -0.24
CA VAL A 225 -25.14 -3.71 0.43
C VAL A 225 -26.13 -3.79 1.58
N PRO A 226 -25.73 -3.46 2.83
CA PRO A 226 -26.62 -3.54 3.98
C PRO A 226 -27.81 -2.58 3.87
N CYS A 227 -28.89 -2.88 4.58
CA CYS A 227 -30.05 -2.00 4.67
C CYS A 227 -29.66 -0.60 5.17
N ASN A 228 -30.39 0.44 4.71
CA ASN A 228 -30.16 1.84 5.08
C ASN A 228 -28.74 2.36 4.77
N THR A 229 -28.03 1.74 3.81
CA THR A 229 -26.76 2.20 3.29
C THR A 229 -26.81 2.35 1.77
N THR A 230 -25.85 3.07 1.21
CA THR A 230 -25.69 3.20 -0.24
C THR A 230 -24.28 2.80 -0.64
N ALA A 231 -24.09 2.31 -1.86
CA ALA A 231 -22.78 1.97 -2.40
C ALA A 231 -22.57 2.64 -3.76
N LEU A 232 -21.40 3.22 -3.94
CA LEU A 232 -20.87 3.61 -5.24
C LEU A 232 -19.93 2.48 -5.73
N VAL A 233 -20.31 1.86 -6.84
CA VAL A 233 -19.60 0.70 -7.40
C VAL A 233 -18.79 1.15 -8.62
N TYR A 234 -17.49 0.86 -8.63
CA TYR A 234 -16.60 1.12 -9.76
C TYR A 234 -16.42 -0.15 -10.59
N LEU A 235 -16.94 -0.14 -11.81
CA LEU A 235 -16.82 -1.25 -12.74
C LEU A 235 -15.63 -1.04 -13.69
N PRO A 236 -14.80 -2.06 -13.93
CA PRO A 236 -13.63 -1.96 -14.80
C PRO A 236 -14.03 -2.12 -16.28
N THR A 237 -14.90 -1.24 -16.78
CA THR A 237 -15.36 -1.25 -18.18
C THR A 237 -15.32 0.14 -18.78
N LEU A 238 -15.05 0.20 -20.07
CA LEU A 238 -15.18 1.40 -20.91
C LEU A 238 -16.50 1.41 -21.72
N ASP A 239 -17.22 0.30 -21.72
CA ASP A 239 -18.50 0.15 -22.44
C ASP A 239 -19.62 -0.23 -21.46
N GLU A 240 -20.57 0.70 -21.27
CA GLU A 240 -21.73 0.47 -20.39
C GLU A 240 -22.59 -0.70 -20.85
N LYS A 241 -22.60 -1.04 -22.18
CA LYS A 241 -23.35 -2.16 -22.72
C LYS A 241 -22.75 -3.53 -22.38
N ALA A 242 -21.49 -3.56 -21.92
CA ALA A 242 -20.84 -4.77 -21.47
C ALA A 242 -21.28 -5.19 -20.06
N VAL A 243 -22.01 -4.34 -19.33
CA VAL A 243 -22.54 -4.64 -18.00
C VAL A 243 -23.88 -5.37 -18.15
N LYS A 244 -23.99 -6.55 -17.55
CA LYS A 244 -25.20 -7.40 -17.57
C LYS A 244 -25.74 -7.61 -16.16
#